data_9dafeab977e1252b751b3d324efc157a
#
_entry.id   9dafeab977e1252b751b3d324efc157a
#
_cell.length_a   1.000
_cell.length_b   1.000
_cell.length_c   1.000
_cell.angle_alpha   90.00
_cell.angle_beta   90.00
_cell.angle_gamma   90.00
#
_symmetry.space_group_name_H-M   'P 1'
#
loop_
_entity.id
_entity.type
_entity.pdbx_description
1 polymer ?
#
loop_
_entity_poly.entity_id
_entity_poly.type
_entity_poly.pdbx_seq_one_letter_code
_entity_poly.pdbx_strand_id
1 'polypeptide(L)'
;MVSSPKKLIIIIDQNFKEEKIHMSEVVEFLSNVKTFYIATVDGDKPRVRPFGIAIEHEGKIYFVTNNQKAVYRQLKANPNFEVSATDKDGRWIRLAGKAVFEDNIEVKKKAFEISQNLANIYKTPDNPIFEVFYISEGEAVLYSFNNEPKKLKV
;
A
#
# COMPACT_ATOMS: atom_id res chain seq x y z
N MET A 1 36.78 40.92 -24.27
CA MET A 1 35.68 40.94 -23.32
C MET A 1 35.05 39.57 -23.26
N VAL A 2 35.19 38.89 -22.14
CA VAL A 2 34.52 37.61 -21.92
C VAL A 2 33.14 37.93 -21.38
N SER A 3 32.05 37.59 -22.10
CA SER A 3 30.70 37.72 -21.61
C SER A 3 30.53 36.70 -20.47
N SER A 4 30.22 37.18 -19.27
CA SER A 4 29.88 36.30 -18.17
C SER A 4 28.64 35.46 -18.54
N PRO A 5 28.60 34.16 -18.20
CA PRO A 5 27.43 33.38 -18.49
C PRO A 5 26.23 33.99 -17.74
N LYS A 6 25.19 34.33 -18.48
CA LYS A 6 23.92 34.72 -17.86
C LYS A 6 23.49 33.56 -16.97
N LYS A 7 23.54 33.77 -15.66
CA LYS A 7 22.92 32.85 -14.73
C LYS A 7 21.46 32.71 -15.13
N LEU A 8 21.09 31.53 -15.60
CA LEU A 8 19.68 31.16 -15.76
C LEU A 8 19.05 31.20 -14.36
N ILE A 9 18.40 32.30 -14.03
CA ILE A 9 17.61 32.36 -12.81
C ILE A 9 16.34 31.56 -13.16
N ILE A 10 16.34 30.30 -12.75
CA ILE A 10 15.09 29.55 -12.67
C ILE A 10 14.34 30.20 -11.52
N ILE A 11 13.37 31.04 -11.84
CA ILE A 11 12.37 31.48 -10.88
C ILE A 11 11.56 30.24 -10.60
N ILE A 12 12.03 29.46 -9.63
CA ILE A 12 11.20 28.45 -8.98
C ILE A 12 10.18 29.27 -8.25
N ASP A 13 8.94 29.25 -8.77
CA ASP A 13 7.82 29.88 -8.09
C ASP A 13 7.80 29.36 -6.66
N GLN A 14 8.08 30.26 -5.69
CA GLN A 14 8.12 29.89 -4.27
C GLN A 14 6.73 29.47 -3.74
N ASN A 15 5.69 29.54 -4.57
CA ASN A 15 4.37 29.01 -4.32
C ASN A 15 4.21 27.55 -4.78
N PHE A 16 5.17 26.99 -5.50
CA PHE A 16 5.33 25.54 -5.51
C PHE A 16 5.85 25.16 -4.13
N LYS A 17 4.94 25.05 -3.14
CA LYS A 17 5.15 24.11 -2.06
C LYS A 17 5.48 22.82 -2.78
N GLU A 18 6.73 22.36 -2.64
CA GLU A 18 6.99 20.95 -2.82
C GLU A 18 5.91 20.26 -1.99
N GLU A 19 4.85 19.80 -2.64
CA GLU A 19 4.08 18.70 -2.08
C GLU A 19 5.11 17.61 -1.97
N LYS A 20 5.78 17.55 -0.83
CA LYS A 20 6.46 16.34 -0.41
C LYS A 20 5.38 15.30 -0.62
N ILE A 21 5.61 14.41 -1.56
CA ILE A 21 4.77 13.23 -1.73
C ILE A 21 4.91 12.53 -0.39
N HIS A 22 4.02 12.88 0.53
CA HIS A 22 4.03 12.34 1.87
C HIS A 22 3.45 10.94 1.73
N MET A 23 4.36 9.96 1.65
CA MET A 23 3.97 8.57 1.75
C MET A 23 3.12 8.42 3.01
N SER A 24 1.95 7.81 2.86
CA SER A 24 1.08 7.47 3.99
C SER A 24 1.88 6.78 5.10
N GLU A 25 1.70 7.21 6.34
CA GLU A 25 2.34 6.56 7.49
C GLU A 25 2.02 5.07 7.54
N VAL A 26 0.84 4.68 7.09
CA VAL A 26 0.42 3.27 6.98
C VAL A 26 1.31 2.52 5.99
N VAL A 27 1.47 3.05 4.79
CA VAL A 27 2.30 2.41 3.73
C VAL A 27 3.76 2.38 4.16
N GLU A 28 4.26 3.44 4.76
CA GLU A 28 5.62 3.49 5.30
C GLU A 28 5.83 2.40 6.36
N PHE A 29 4.92 2.27 7.31
CA PHE A 29 4.99 1.23 8.34
C PHE A 29 5.01 -0.18 7.74
N LEU A 30 4.07 -0.47 6.84
CA LEU A 30 3.96 -1.79 6.21
C LEU A 30 5.17 -2.12 5.34
N SER A 31 5.71 -1.13 4.63
CA SER A 31 6.91 -1.30 3.79
C SER A 31 8.16 -1.55 4.64
N ASN A 32 8.27 -0.92 5.81
CA ASN A 32 9.39 -1.11 6.72
C ASN A 32 9.38 -2.49 7.40
N VAL A 33 8.22 -3.01 7.79
CA VAL A 33 8.12 -4.35 8.37
C VAL A 33 8.25 -5.45 7.32
N LYS A 34 7.99 -5.14 6.05
CA LYS A 34 8.03 -6.03 4.88
C LYS A 34 6.95 -7.09 4.86
N THR A 35 6.82 -7.90 5.89
CA THR A 35 5.76 -8.91 5.99
C THR A 35 4.69 -8.43 6.96
N PHE A 36 3.48 -8.36 6.48
CA PHE A 36 2.29 -8.08 7.28
C PHE A 36 1.23 -9.17 7.02
N TYR A 37 0.24 -9.24 7.86
CA TYR A 37 -0.78 -10.29 7.77
C TYR A 37 -2.13 -9.66 7.47
N ILE A 38 -2.86 -10.29 6.57
CA ILE A 38 -4.20 -9.88 6.18
C ILE A 38 -5.20 -10.96 6.58
N ALA A 39 -6.22 -10.55 7.32
CA ALA A 39 -7.32 -11.40 7.72
C ALA A 39 -8.55 -11.13 6.86
N THR A 40 -9.20 -12.18 6.43
CA THR A 40 -10.43 -12.15 5.63
C THR A 40 -11.49 -13.05 6.25
N VAL A 41 -12.71 -12.94 5.74
CA VAL A 41 -13.85 -13.74 6.17
C VAL A 41 -14.13 -14.82 5.12
N ASP A 42 -14.24 -16.06 5.57
CA ASP A 42 -14.60 -17.22 4.76
C ASP A 42 -15.84 -17.89 5.40
N GLY A 43 -17.03 -17.43 4.97
CA GLY A 43 -18.27 -17.79 5.63
C GLY A 43 -18.30 -17.29 7.08
N ASP A 44 -18.26 -18.20 8.03
CA ASP A 44 -18.19 -17.91 9.47
C ASP A 44 -16.78 -18.07 10.07
N LYS A 45 -15.76 -18.27 9.21
CA LYS A 45 -14.39 -18.53 9.65
C LYS A 45 -13.46 -17.37 9.28
N PRO A 46 -12.57 -16.97 10.19
CA PRO A 46 -11.46 -16.08 9.85
C PRO A 46 -10.39 -16.84 9.08
N ARG A 47 -9.77 -16.16 8.14
CA ARG A 47 -8.58 -16.65 7.43
C ARG A 47 -7.50 -15.58 7.50
N VAL A 48 -6.26 -15.99 7.68
CA VAL A 48 -5.11 -15.08 7.74
C VAL A 48 -3.95 -15.61 6.92
N ARG A 49 -3.23 -14.72 6.24
CA ARG A 49 -2.03 -15.07 5.46
C ARG A 49 -1.08 -13.88 5.37
N PRO A 50 0.22 -14.12 5.08
CA PRO A 50 1.18 -13.06 4.89
C PRO A 50 0.97 -12.35 3.54
N PHE A 51 1.18 -11.04 3.56
CA PHE A 51 1.33 -10.16 2.41
C PHE A 51 2.64 -9.39 2.55
N GLY A 52 3.15 -8.82 1.44
CA GLY A 52 4.43 -8.12 1.46
C GLY A 52 4.47 -6.81 0.69
N ILE A 53 3.40 -6.41 0.02
CA ILE A 53 3.38 -5.22 -0.83
C ILE A 53 2.20 -4.34 -0.48
N ALA A 54 2.49 -3.09 -0.07
CA ALA A 54 1.54 -2.02 0.10
C ALA A 54 1.97 -0.84 -0.76
N ILE A 55 1.04 -0.25 -1.49
CA ILE A 55 1.33 0.80 -2.48
C ILE A 55 0.39 1.97 -2.24
N GLU A 56 0.94 3.18 -2.19
CA GLU A 56 0.14 4.39 -2.26
C GLU A 56 0.07 4.89 -3.70
N HIS A 57 -1.14 5.17 -4.15
CA HIS A 57 -1.39 5.75 -5.46
C HIS A 57 -2.67 6.59 -5.42
N GLU A 58 -2.54 7.87 -5.79
CA GLU A 58 -3.66 8.82 -5.83
C GLU A 58 -4.51 8.83 -4.53
N GLY A 59 -3.83 8.85 -3.39
CA GLY A 59 -4.47 8.91 -2.08
C GLY A 59 -5.13 7.63 -1.60
N LYS A 60 -4.94 6.51 -2.30
CA LYS A 60 -5.45 5.20 -1.93
C LYS A 60 -4.33 4.24 -1.58
N ILE A 61 -4.60 3.31 -0.70
CA ILE A 61 -3.67 2.24 -0.30
C ILE A 61 -4.07 0.95 -0.98
N TYR A 62 -3.17 0.42 -1.81
CA TYR A 62 -3.37 -0.79 -2.61
C TYR A 62 -2.56 -1.96 -2.10
N PHE A 63 -3.11 -3.13 -2.32
CA PHE A 63 -2.49 -4.43 -2.10
C PHE A 63 -2.57 -5.27 -3.37
N VAL A 64 -1.74 -6.28 -3.46
CA VAL A 64 -1.66 -7.15 -4.63
C VAL A 64 -2.01 -8.59 -4.29
N THR A 65 -2.67 -9.25 -5.21
CA THR A 65 -3.00 -10.68 -5.13
C THR A 65 -3.16 -11.25 -6.53
N ASN A 66 -3.76 -12.43 -6.66
CA ASN A 66 -4.22 -12.93 -7.95
C ASN A 66 -5.59 -13.60 -7.82
N ASN A 67 -6.31 -13.68 -8.93
CA ASN A 67 -7.70 -14.14 -8.94
C ASN A 67 -7.88 -15.66 -8.83
N GLN A 68 -6.79 -16.40 -8.73
CA GLN A 68 -6.81 -17.85 -8.50
C GLN A 68 -6.67 -18.22 -7.03
N LYS A 69 -6.31 -17.24 -6.18
CA LYS A 69 -6.13 -17.46 -4.74
C LYS A 69 -7.44 -17.42 -3.96
N ALA A 70 -7.47 -18.16 -2.85
CA ALA A 70 -8.60 -18.16 -1.93
C ALA A 70 -8.93 -16.76 -1.38
N VAL A 71 -7.90 -15.95 -1.10
CA VAL A 71 -8.08 -14.58 -0.60
C VAL A 71 -8.88 -13.72 -1.56
N TYR A 72 -8.67 -13.84 -2.86
CA TYR A 72 -9.46 -13.13 -3.88
C TYR A 72 -10.94 -13.50 -3.78
N ARG A 73 -11.26 -14.80 -3.75
CA ARG A 73 -12.64 -15.26 -3.64
C ARG A 73 -13.29 -14.81 -2.34
N GLN A 74 -12.55 -14.84 -1.24
CA GLN A 74 -13.04 -14.40 0.06
C GLN A 74 -13.36 -12.91 0.07
N LEU A 75 -12.47 -12.07 -0.47
CA LEU A 75 -12.69 -10.62 -0.57
C LEU A 75 -13.81 -10.25 -1.55
N LYS A 76 -14.00 -11.01 -2.61
CA LYS A 76 -15.13 -10.82 -3.54
C LYS A 76 -16.46 -11.15 -2.89
N ALA A 77 -16.50 -12.19 -2.06
CA ALA A 77 -17.71 -12.61 -1.34
C ALA A 77 -18.02 -11.72 -0.12
N ASN A 78 -16.98 -11.33 0.61
CA ASN A 78 -17.06 -10.40 1.74
C ASN A 78 -15.84 -9.47 1.72
N PRO A 79 -16.03 -8.19 1.40
CA PRO A 79 -14.92 -7.26 1.22
C PRO A 79 -14.23 -6.84 2.53
N ASN A 80 -14.78 -7.14 3.68
CA ASN A 80 -14.18 -6.77 4.96
C ASN A 80 -12.87 -7.50 5.17
N PHE A 81 -11.84 -6.75 5.53
CA PHE A 81 -10.53 -7.31 5.86
C PHE A 81 -9.81 -6.45 6.90
N GLU A 82 -8.83 -7.04 7.53
CA GLU A 82 -7.98 -6.36 8.49
C GLU A 82 -6.53 -6.77 8.30
N VAL A 83 -5.64 -5.78 8.40
CA VAL A 83 -4.19 -5.95 8.31
C VAL A 83 -3.57 -5.72 9.68
N SER A 84 -2.62 -6.55 10.06
CA SER A 84 -1.80 -6.34 11.25
C SER A 84 -0.34 -6.64 10.96
N ALA A 85 0.54 -5.84 11.56
CA ALA A 85 1.98 -6.05 11.53
C ALA A 85 2.62 -5.42 12.78
N THR A 86 3.70 -6.02 13.23
CA THR A 86 4.48 -5.54 14.38
C THR A 86 5.88 -5.17 13.91
N ASP A 87 6.37 -3.99 14.29
CA ASP A 87 7.72 -3.55 13.98
C ASP A 87 8.75 -4.06 15.01
N LYS A 88 10.03 -3.78 14.73
CA LYS A 88 11.14 -4.19 15.60
C LYS A 88 11.12 -3.56 17.00
N ASP A 89 10.40 -2.45 17.15
CA ASP A 89 10.28 -1.72 18.42
C ASP A 89 9.05 -2.17 19.23
N GLY A 90 8.32 -3.19 18.75
CA GLY A 90 7.14 -3.74 19.40
C GLY A 90 5.87 -2.91 19.19
N ARG A 91 5.88 -1.93 18.29
CA ARG A 91 4.66 -1.23 17.89
C ARG A 91 3.93 -2.08 16.86
N TRP A 92 2.61 -2.04 16.89
CA TRP A 92 1.83 -2.75 15.88
C TRP A 92 0.74 -1.88 15.30
N ILE A 93 0.47 -2.10 14.01
CA ILE A 93 -0.61 -1.45 13.29
C ILE A 93 -1.80 -2.40 13.14
N ARG A 94 -2.99 -1.82 13.22
CA ARG A 94 -4.23 -2.46 12.75
C ARG A 94 -4.88 -1.56 11.73
N LEU A 95 -5.12 -2.09 10.55
CA LEU A 95 -5.77 -1.41 9.44
C LEU A 95 -6.97 -2.23 9.02
N ALA A 96 -8.17 -1.71 9.18
CA ALA A 96 -9.41 -2.40 8.83
C ALA A 96 -10.21 -1.59 7.80
N GLY A 97 -10.89 -2.28 6.91
CA GLY A 97 -11.74 -1.65 5.91
C GLY A 97 -12.29 -2.66 4.91
N LYS A 98 -12.67 -2.17 3.74
CA LYS A 98 -13.26 -2.97 2.66
C LYS A 98 -12.39 -2.97 1.42
N ALA A 99 -12.23 -4.13 0.82
CA ALA A 99 -11.48 -4.28 -0.43
C ALA A 99 -12.32 -3.84 -1.62
N VAL A 100 -11.72 -3.01 -2.48
CA VAL A 100 -12.27 -2.66 -3.80
C VAL A 100 -11.25 -3.07 -4.85
N PHE A 101 -11.59 -4.06 -5.67
CA PHE A 101 -10.77 -4.47 -6.80
C PHE A 101 -10.88 -3.46 -7.92
N GLU A 102 -9.75 -3.09 -8.50
CA GLU A 102 -9.66 -2.12 -9.57
C GLU A 102 -8.60 -2.59 -10.57
N ASP A 103 -8.93 -2.58 -11.85
CA ASP A 103 -7.93 -2.83 -12.89
C ASP A 103 -7.12 -1.55 -13.14
N ASN A 104 -6.03 -1.40 -12.41
CA ASN A 104 -5.18 -0.21 -12.46
C ASN A 104 -3.75 -0.59 -12.87
N ILE A 105 -3.43 -0.37 -14.14
CA ILE A 105 -2.12 -0.74 -14.69
C ILE A 105 -0.97 0.04 -14.06
N GLU A 106 -1.17 1.28 -13.66
CA GLU A 106 -0.11 2.09 -13.02
C GLU A 106 0.25 1.52 -11.65
N VAL A 107 -0.73 1.08 -10.87
CA VAL A 107 -0.50 0.40 -9.59
C VAL A 107 0.20 -0.95 -9.80
N LYS A 108 -0.22 -1.72 -10.80
CA LYS A 108 0.41 -3.00 -11.18
C LYS A 108 1.89 -2.82 -11.56
N LYS A 109 2.21 -1.77 -12.33
CA LYS A 109 3.59 -1.42 -12.67
C LYS A 109 4.41 -1.04 -11.43
N LYS A 110 3.85 -0.25 -10.50
CA LYS A 110 4.50 0.09 -9.24
C LYS A 110 4.80 -1.16 -8.41
N ALA A 111 3.89 -2.11 -8.36
CA ALA A 111 4.10 -3.38 -7.66
C ALA A 111 5.32 -4.14 -8.22
N PHE A 112 5.48 -4.20 -9.52
CA PHE A 112 6.63 -4.83 -10.19
C PHE A 112 7.94 -4.11 -9.91
N GLU A 113 7.93 -2.78 -9.74
CA GLU A 113 9.10 -2.01 -9.33
C GLU A 113 9.50 -2.32 -7.88
N ILE A 114 8.53 -2.52 -6.99
CA ILE A 114 8.77 -2.84 -5.58
C ILE A 114 9.32 -4.26 -5.41
N SER A 115 8.80 -5.22 -6.18
CA SER A 115 9.17 -6.63 -6.04
C SER A 115 9.44 -7.27 -7.40
N GLN A 116 10.71 -7.52 -7.69
CA GLN A 116 11.14 -8.21 -8.92
C GLN A 116 10.61 -9.65 -8.99
N ASN A 117 10.27 -10.25 -7.86
CA ASN A 117 9.71 -11.59 -7.84
C ASN A 117 8.35 -11.68 -8.57
N LEU A 118 7.61 -10.58 -8.64
CA LEU A 118 6.35 -10.54 -9.39
C LEU A 118 6.58 -10.80 -10.88
N ALA A 119 7.66 -10.30 -11.45
CA ALA A 119 8.01 -10.57 -12.85
C ALA A 119 8.33 -12.04 -13.09
N ASN A 120 8.91 -12.73 -12.12
CA ASN A 120 9.14 -14.18 -12.20
C ASN A 120 7.83 -14.97 -12.21
N ILE A 121 6.84 -14.53 -11.45
CA ILE A 121 5.54 -15.20 -11.29
C ILE A 121 4.59 -14.86 -12.43
N TYR A 122 4.42 -13.57 -12.69
CA TYR A 122 3.35 -13.06 -13.59
C TYR A 122 3.84 -12.62 -14.95
N LYS A 123 5.14 -12.50 -15.17
CA LYS A 123 5.85 -12.06 -16.38
C LYS A 123 5.68 -10.57 -16.66
N THR A 124 4.46 -10.06 -16.78
CA THR A 124 4.13 -8.66 -17.10
C THR A 124 3.03 -8.13 -16.18
N PRO A 125 2.99 -6.81 -15.94
CA PRO A 125 1.98 -6.20 -15.08
C PRO A 125 0.53 -6.39 -15.56
N ASP A 126 0.33 -6.56 -16.87
CA ASP A 126 -0.98 -6.74 -17.51
C ASP A 126 -1.45 -8.21 -17.53
N ASN A 127 -0.74 -9.11 -16.87
CA ASN A 127 -1.18 -10.50 -16.74
C ASN A 127 -2.59 -10.54 -16.15
N PRO A 128 -3.57 -11.16 -16.82
CA PRO A 128 -4.99 -11.11 -16.42
C PRO A 128 -5.28 -11.78 -15.08
N ILE A 129 -4.40 -12.64 -14.57
CA ILE A 129 -4.59 -13.22 -13.24
C ILE A 129 -4.09 -12.32 -12.10
N PHE A 130 -3.23 -11.34 -12.40
CA PHE A 130 -2.67 -10.41 -11.42
C PHE A 130 -3.68 -9.32 -11.07
N GLU A 131 -4.02 -9.22 -9.80
CA GLU A 131 -5.06 -8.33 -9.30
C GLU A 131 -4.52 -7.36 -8.27
N VAL A 132 -5.05 -6.13 -8.28
CA VAL A 132 -4.83 -5.15 -7.24
C VAL A 132 -6.16 -4.71 -6.64
N PHE A 133 -6.16 -4.39 -5.36
CA PHE A 133 -7.31 -3.84 -4.66
C PHE A 133 -6.85 -2.76 -3.69
N TYR A 134 -7.73 -1.79 -3.46
CA TYR A 134 -7.47 -0.76 -2.45
C TYR A 134 -8.42 -0.90 -1.27
N ILE A 135 -8.04 -0.29 -0.16
CA ILE A 135 -8.88 -0.23 1.02
C ILE A 135 -9.81 0.99 0.92
N SER A 136 -11.11 0.77 1.07
CA SER A 136 -12.12 1.79 1.24
C SER A 136 -12.69 1.74 2.66
N GLU A 137 -13.23 2.86 3.13
CA GLU A 137 -13.77 2.98 4.49
C GLU A 137 -12.74 2.52 5.55
N GLY A 138 -11.48 2.86 5.33
CA GLY A 138 -10.35 2.39 6.10
C GLY A 138 -10.19 3.13 7.43
N GLU A 139 -9.82 2.38 8.46
CA GLU A 139 -9.39 2.89 9.75
C GLU A 139 -8.07 2.26 10.13
N ALA A 140 -7.10 3.08 10.51
CA ALA A 140 -5.78 2.61 10.95
C ALA A 140 -5.46 3.15 12.33
N VAL A 141 -4.95 2.28 13.18
CA VAL A 141 -4.47 2.63 14.52
C VAL A 141 -3.11 2.02 14.76
N LEU A 142 -2.19 2.83 15.23
CA LEU A 142 -0.87 2.41 15.67
C LEU A 142 -0.86 2.26 17.18
N TYR A 143 -0.48 1.09 17.66
CA TYR A 143 -0.43 0.71 19.06
C TYR A 143 1.01 0.55 19.53
N SER A 144 1.23 0.83 20.79
CA SER A 144 2.43 0.46 21.53
C SER A 144 2.08 0.19 22.99
N PHE A 145 2.95 -0.50 23.70
CA PHE A 145 2.73 -0.75 25.15
C PHE A 145 2.92 0.49 26.01
N ASN A 146 3.65 1.49 25.52
CA ASN A 146 4.09 2.64 26.32
C ASN A 146 3.35 3.94 26.01
N ASN A 147 2.55 3.99 24.95
CA ASN A 147 1.85 5.19 24.50
C ASN A 147 0.38 4.91 24.22
N GLU A 148 -0.41 5.98 24.25
CA GLU A 148 -1.80 5.92 23.79
C GLU A 148 -1.88 5.51 22.32
N PRO A 149 -2.93 4.77 21.93
CA PRO A 149 -3.18 4.44 20.53
C PRO A 149 -3.27 5.69 19.66
N LYS A 150 -2.58 5.67 18.50
CA LYS A 150 -2.57 6.77 17.55
C LYS A 150 -3.37 6.41 16.30
N LYS A 151 -4.40 7.17 15.98
CA LYS A 151 -5.11 7.05 14.70
C LYS A 151 -4.22 7.58 13.57
N LEU A 152 -4.13 6.82 12.48
CA LEU A 152 -3.43 7.20 11.27
C LEU A 152 -4.44 7.52 10.16
N LYS A 153 -4.03 8.38 9.24
CA LYS A 153 -4.83 8.70 8.06
C LYS A 153 -4.76 7.54 7.05
N VAL A 154 -5.90 7.18 6.50
CA VAL A 154 -6.05 6.18 5.45
C VAL A 154 -6.60 6.79 4.18
#